data_050b898393323299780d6bfdfc51c016
#
_entry.id   050b898393323299780d6bfdfc51c016
#
_cell.length_a   1.000
_cell.length_b   1.000
_cell.length_c   1.000
_cell.angle_alpha   90.00
_cell.angle_beta   90.00
_cell.angle_gamma   90.00
#
_symmetry.space_group_name_H-M   'P 1'
#
loop_
_entity.id
_entity.type
_entity.pdbx_description
1 polymer ?
#
loop_
_entity_poly.entity_id
_entity_poly.type
_entity_poly.pdbx_seq_one_letter_code
_entity_poly.pdbx_strand_id
1 'polypeptide(L)'
;MEPVGRPENTIQGDKYRFTLLTSCLIRMEYREDGKFEDRPTQVVWNRKFNPVDFRVEKKGEGFELFTDRMHVTYAGGPFTKNSLNLNAVGGQNAFGAVWYYGEKGDNLGGTARTLDGVDGECQLQEGIMSRSGCSQIDDSHSLVLDENGWTQVRTGDGVDIYVFAYGNDYKEALNDFYRLTGKTPMLPRYALGNWWSRYYAYTEDSYKALVTRFEKEKIPFSVGVLDMDWHLVEEVDPKYGSGWTGYTWNKKYYPDPERFMNWLHDHGMKISVNLHPAGGIRAFEEAYPAMAKELGDVDTEHEAPIDFDITSRKFLEAYFKCVLHPEENKGVDFWWIDWQQGNITKVPGLDPLWMLNHYHYLDNARDGKRPLTFSRYAGPGSHRYPVGFSGDSIVTWESLNFQPYFTSTASNIGYGWWSHDIGGHMLGYRDNELALRWVQLGVFSPINRLHSSKNEFMGKEPWQFPMEIGEVMKAVSYTHLR
;
A
#
# COMPACT_ATOMS: atom_id res chain seq x y z
N MET A 1 -5.25 14.32 13.58
CA MET A 1 -4.31 13.45 14.30
C MET A 1 -4.21 13.91 15.75
N GLU A 2 -4.17 12.98 16.70
CA GLU A 2 -3.99 13.26 18.14
C GLU A 2 -2.78 12.46 18.65
N PRO A 3 -1.55 12.89 18.29
CA PRO A 3 -0.36 12.04 18.43
C PRO A 3 0.18 11.94 19.86
N VAL A 4 -0.25 12.80 20.76
CA VAL A 4 0.23 12.82 22.16
C VAL A 4 -0.64 11.93 23.04
N GLY A 5 -0.01 11.01 23.79
CA GLY A 5 -0.70 10.19 24.78
C GLY A 5 -1.18 11.00 25.98
N ARG A 6 -2.13 10.44 26.74
CA ARG A 6 -2.61 11.10 27.97
C ARG A 6 -1.59 10.98 29.07
N PRO A 7 -1.30 12.07 29.80
CA PRO A 7 -0.39 12.02 30.96
C PRO A 7 -0.85 11.01 32.03
N GLU A 8 -2.15 10.92 32.30
CA GLU A 8 -2.73 10.00 33.28
C GLU A 8 -2.58 8.52 32.90
N ASN A 9 -2.32 8.21 31.63
CA ASN A 9 -2.06 6.86 31.12
C ASN A 9 -0.54 6.56 30.98
N THR A 10 0.32 7.49 31.43
CA THR A 10 1.75 7.44 31.11
C THR A 10 2.61 7.28 32.36
N ILE A 11 3.54 6.34 32.33
CA ILE A 11 4.60 6.14 33.30
C ILE A 11 5.91 6.52 32.63
N GLN A 12 6.61 7.51 33.16
CA GLN A 12 7.84 8.01 32.57
C GLN A 12 8.96 8.13 33.61
N GLY A 13 10.13 7.64 33.23
CA GLY A 13 11.40 7.89 33.89
C GLY A 13 12.34 8.68 33.00
N ASP A 14 13.61 8.75 33.36
CA ASP A 14 14.60 9.55 32.62
C ASP A 14 14.83 9.02 31.20
N LYS A 15 14.82 7.67 31.00
CA LYS A 15 15.17 7.00 29.76
C LYS A 15 14.07 6.09 29.20
N TYR A 16 12.96 5.94 29.90
CA TYR A 16 11.84 5.11 29.48
C TYR A 16 10.51 5.85 29.59
N ARG A 17 9.59 5.48 28.70
CA ARG A 17 8.19 5.91 28.75
C ARG A 17 7.28 4.77 28.35
N PHE A 18 6.27 4.50 29.18
CA PHE A 18 5.22 3.51 28.93
C PHE A 18 3.89 4.24 28.89
N THR A 19 3.16 4.11 27.80
CA THR A 19 1.84 4.75 27.62
C THR A 19 0.78 3.72 27.34
N LEU A 20 -0.15 3.56 28.28
CA LEU A 20 -1.32 2.69 28.08
C LEU A 20 -2.31 3.38 27.14
N LEU A 21 -2.63 2.71 26.05
CA LEU A 21 -3.63 3.15 25.09
C LEU A 21 -4.99 2.51 25.39
N THR A 22 -4.97 1.22 25.73
CA THR A 22 -6.12 0.48 26.30
C THR A 22 -5.61 -0.47 27.37
N SER A 23 -6.48 -1.27 27.99
CA SER A 23 -6.05 -2.33 28.89
C SER A 23 -5.32 -3.50 28.19
N CYS A 24 -5.29 -3.51 26.84
CA CYS A 24 -4.65 -4.53 26.00
C CYS A 24 -3.58 -3.96 25.05
N LEU A 25 -3.43 -2.64 24.94
CA LEU A 25 -2.51 -1.99 24.02
C LEU A 25 -1.63 -0.99 24.76
N ILE A 26 -0.33 -1.18 24.66
CA ILE A 26 0.66 -0.34 25.32
C ILE A 26 1.77 0.07 24.37
N ARG A 27 2.15 1.36 24.42
CA ARG A 27 3.38 1.88 23.80
C ARG A 27 4.51 1.82 24.82
N MET A 28 5.67 1.36 24.40
CA MET A 28 6.88 1.29 25.23
C MET A 28 8.04 1.91 24.48
N GLU A 29 8.67 2.89 25.11
CA GLU A 29 9.79 3.63 24.56
C GLU A 29 11.00 3.56 25.49
N TYR A 30 12.19 3.42 24.89
CA TYR A 30 13.46 3.56 25.58
C TYR A 30 14.42 4.43 24.78
N ARG A 31 14.98 5.45 25.41
CA ARG A 31 15.94 6.37 24.78
C ARG A 31 17.00 6.81 25.77
N GLU A 32 18.27 6.64 25.39
CA GLU A 32 19.40 7.06 26.22
C GLU A 32 19.43 8.57 26.47
N ASP A 33 18.93 9.38 25.52
CA ASP A 33 18.85 10.84 25.62
C ASP A 33 17.58 11.35 26.32
N GLY A 34 16.65 10.47 26.67
CA GLY A 34 15.38 10.80 27.32
C GLY A 34 14.41 11.63 26.46
N LYS A 35 14.67 11.78 25.16
CA LYS A 35 13.83 12.57 24.23
C LYS A 35 12.85 11.69 23.49
N PHE A 36 11.66 11.57 24.02
CA PHE A 36 10.58 10.75 23.43
C PHE A 36 9.90 11.44 22.26
N GLU A 37 9.34 10.64 21.34
CA GLU A 37 8.71 11.13 20.11
C GLU A 37 7.20 11.31 20.29
N ASP A 38 6.72 12.53 20.15
CA ASP A 38 5.30 12.87 20.27
C ASP A 38 4.65 13.26 18.93
N ARG A 39 5.42 13.36 17.84
CA ARG A 39 4.87 13.62 16.51
C ARG A 39 4.14 12.39 15.97
N PRO A 40 3.18 12.56 15.04
CA PRO A 40 2.64 11.43 14.28
C PRO A 40 3.76 10.75 13.49
N THR A 41 3.63 9.44 13.29
CA THR A 41 4.58 8.69 12.48
C THR A 41 3.93 8.16 11.21
N GLN A 42 4.73 7.62 10.33
CA GLN A 42 4.27 6.86 9.17
C GLN A 42 3.23 5.79 9.55
N VAL A 43 3.34 5.20 10.72
CA VAL A 43 2.44 4.16 11.22
C VAL A 43 1.35 4.74 12.11
N VAL A 44 1.73 5.50 13.12
CA VAL A 44 0.85 5.90 14.24
C VAL A 44 0.47 7.38 14.18
N TRP A 45 -0.85 7.64 14.13
CA TRP A 45 -1.40 8.99 14.07
C TRP A 45 -2.04 9.47 15.37
N ASN A 46 -2.59 8.54 16.17
CA ASN A 46 -3.37 8.89 17.35
C ASN A 46 -2.92 8.07 18.55
N ARG A 47 -2.53 8.75 19.64
CA ARG A 47 -2.15 8.13 20.91
C ARG A 47 -3.04 8.59 22.07
N LYS A 48 -4.00 9.50 21.81
CA LYS A 48 -4.93 10.00 22.80
C LYS A 48 -6.15 9.09 22.91
N PHE A 49 -6.00 8.02 23.65
CA PHE A 49 -7.07 7.07 23.98
C PHE A 49 -7.78 7.48 25.30
N ASN A 50 -8.84 6.77 25.67
CA ASN A 50 -9.53 7.01 26.93
C ASN A 50 -8.62 6.72 28.14
N PRO A 51 -8.90 7.30 29.34
CA PRO A 51 -8.23 6.88 30.56
C PRO A 51 -8.33 5.37 30.76
N VAL A 52 -7.25 4.77 31.27
CA VAL A 52 -7.13 3.33 31.53
C VAL A 52 -6.92 3.15 33.03
N ASP A 53 -7.66 2.24 33.64
CA ASP A 53 -7.42 1.86 35.03
C ASP A 53 -6.22 0.90 35.10
N PHE A 54 -5.20 1.28 35.87
CA PHE A 54 -4.02 0.45 36.07
C PHE A 54 -3.37 0.70 37.42
N ARG A 55 -2.54 -0.26 37.84
CA ARG A 55 -1.76 -0.22 39.06
C ARG A 55 -0.29 -0.42 38.72
N VAL A 56 0.58 0.31 39.43
CA VAL A 56 2.03 0.21 39.27
C VAL A 56 2.64 -0.13 40.64
N GLU A 57 3.53 -1.13 40.64
CA GLU A 57 4.32 -1.51 41.79
C GLU A 57 5.80 -1.34 41.46
N LYS A 58 6.51 -0.53 42.26
CA LYS A 58 7.96 -0.33 42.06
C LYS A 58 8.72 -1.60 42.44
N LYS A 59 9.68 -2.00 41.58
CA LYS A 59 10.54 -3.17 41.76
C LYS A 59 11.98 -2.84 41.40
N GLY A 60 12.78 -2.53 42.43
CA GLY A 60 14.17 -2.10 42.21
C GLY A 60 14.26 -0.84 41.35
N GLU A 61 14.98 -0.90 40.23
CA GLU A 61 15.10 0.18 39.23
C GLU A 61 13.93 0.22 38.25
N GLY A 62 13.11 -0.82 38.20
CA GLY A 62 11.97 -0.95 37.34
C GLY A 62 10.63 -0.96 38.05
N PHE A 63 9.64 -1.61 37.45
CA PHE A 63 8.28 -1.71 38.01
C PHE A 63 7.54 -2.92 37.43
N GLU A 64 6.45 -3.28 38.07
CA GLU A 64 5.37 -4.11 37.52
C GLU A 64 4.15 -3.22 37.32
N LEU A 65 3.50 -3.40 36.12
CA LEU A 65 2.28 -2.69 35.75
C LEU A 65 1.17 -3.68 35.48
N PHE A 66 0.00 -3.42 36.03
CA PHE A 66 -1.17 -4.29 35.94
C PHE A 66 -2.38 -3.52 35.39
N THR A 67 -3.02 -4.07 34.38
CA THR A 67 -4.40 -3.78 34.01
C THR A 67 -5.27 -5.01 34.30
N ASP A 68 -6.54 -4.99 33.97
CA ASP A 68 -7.40 -6.17 33.98
C ASP A 68 -7.02 -7.21 32.90
N ARG A 69 -6.25 -6.79 31.87
CA ARG A 69 -5.90 -7.59 30.69
C ARG A 69 -4.40 -7.83 30.49
N MET A 70 -3.53 -7.05 31.13
CA MET A 70 -2.06 -7.14 30.98
C MET A 70 -1.34 -7.08 32.32
N HIS A 71 -0.24 -7.84 32.39
CA HIS A 71 0.79 -7.67 33.42
C HIS A 71 2.14 -7.44 32.73
N VAL A 72 2.70 -6.25 32.87
CA VAL A 72 4.02 -5.89 32.33
C VAL A 72 5.04 -5.93 33.43
N THR A 73 6.18 -6.57 33.19
CA THR A 73 7.35 -6.56 34.07
C THR A 73 8.50 -5.84 33.39
N TYR A 74 9.00 -4.79 34.00
CA TYR A 74 10.17 -4.04 33.56
C TYR A 74 11.19 -3.93 34.70
N ALA A 75 12.38 -4.50 34.45
CA ALA A 75 13.45 -4.55 35.50
C ALA A 75 14.30 -3.26 35.56
N GLY A 76 14.10 -2.33 34.62
CA GLY A 76 14.94 -1.12 34.46
C GLY A 76 16.00 -1.30 33.35
N GLY A 77 16.62 -0.17 32.95
CA GLY A 77 17.64 -0.13 31.90
C GLY A 77 17.11 -0.37 30.48
N PRO A 78 18.01 -0.64 29.49
CA PRO A 78 17.63 -0.91 28.12
C PRO A 78 16.72 -2.13 27.99
N PHE A 79 15.80 -2.09 26.97
CA PHE A 79 14.91 -3.20 26.71
C PHE A 79 15.67 -4.41 26.18
N THR A 80 15.54 -5.52 26.88
CA THR A 80 16.08 -6.82 26.53
C THR A 80 15.08 -7.91 26.88
N LYS A 81 15.25 -9.13 26.40
CA LYS A 81 14.45 -10.29 26.77
C LYS A 81 14.34 -10.47 28.31
N ASN A 82 15.41 -10.15 29.05
CA ASN A 82 15.46 -10.35 30.49
C ASN A 82 14.91 -9.13 31.28
N SER A 83 14.87 -7.94 30.67
CA SER A 83 14.43 -6.72 31.36
C SER A 83 12.99 -6.33 31.07
N LEU A 84 12.38 -6.85 29.99
CA LEU A 84 11.03 -6.47 29.58
C LEU A 84 10.23 -7.68 29.08
N ASN A 85 9.11 -7.94 29.75
CA ASN A 85 8.13 -8.92 29.30
C ASN A 85 6.71 -8.45 29.61
N LEU A 86 5.75 -9.06 28.95
CA LEU A 86 4.33 -8.78 29.10
C LEU A 86 3.55 -10.10 29.06
N ASN A 87 2.65 -10.29 30.03
CA ASN A 87 1.72 -11.40 30.09
C ASN A 87 0.30 -10.89 29.78
N ALA A 88 -0.37 -11.46 28.77
CA ALA A 88 -1.77 -11.21 28.48
C ALA A 88 -2.64 -12.02 29.46
N VAL A 89 -3.28 -11.32 30.40
CA VAL A 89 -4.12 -11.94 31.43
C VAL A 89 -5.49 -12.31 30.84
N GLY A 90 -5.98 -13.50 31.19
CA GLY A 90 -7.25 -14.00 30.68
C GLY A 90 -7.21 -14.48 29.22
N GLY A 91 -6.01 -14.58 28.67
CA GLY A 91 -5.81 -15.21 27.37
C GLY A 91 -6.23 -16.68 27.40
N GLN A 92 -6.80 -17.17 26.30
CA GLN A 92 -7.30 -18.56 26.19
C GLN A 92 -6.18 -19.60 26.07
N ASN A 93 -4.93 -19.19 26.21
CA ASN A 93 -3.79 -20.09 26.10
C ASN A 93 -3.48 -20.71 27.47
N ALA A 94 -3.66 -22.02 27.59
CA ALA A 94 -3.46 -22.79 28.83
C ALA A 94 -2.03 -22.69 29.40
N PHE A 95 -1.04 -22.29 28.59
CA PHE A 95 0.37 -22.17 28.98
C PHE A 95 0.87 -20.72 29.09
N GLY A 96 -0.03 -19.76 29.16
CA GLY A 96 0.29 -18.35 29.32
C GLY A 96 0.70 -17.69 28.00
N ALA A 97 0.17 -16.52 27.76
CA ALA A 97 0.55 -15.66 26.64
C ALA A 97 1.59 -14.65 27.16
N VAL A 98 2.84 -15.08 27.25
CA VAL A 98 3.95 -14.23 27.66
C VAL A 98 4.73 -13.79 26.45
N TRP A 99 4.80 -12.48 26.25
CA TRP A 99 5.66 -11.86 25.26
C TRP A 99 6.94 -11.36 25.95
N TYR A 100 8.08 -11.62 25.33
CA TYR A 100 9.38 -11.11 25.73
C TYR A 100 9.91 -10.18 24.67
N TYR A 101 10.53 -9.05 25.06
CA TYR A 101 11.16 -8.14 24.12
C TYR A 101 12.20 -8.85 23.24
N GLY A 102 12.09 -8.64 21.93
CA GLY A 102 12.96 -9.26 20.92
C GLY A 102 12.61 -10.69 20.53
N GLU A 103 11.59 -11.31 21.11
CA GLU A 103 11.09 -12.61 20.68
C GLU A 103 9.92 -12.48 19.70
N LYS A 104 9.93 -13.36 18.70
CA LYS A 104 8.80 -13.52 17.79
C LYS A 104 7.81 -14.50 18.37
N GLY A 105 6.54 -14.11 18.40
CA GLY A 105 5.44 -14.99 18.75
C GLY A 105 4.97 -15.84 17.55
N ASP A 106 3.93 -16.67 17.78
CA ASP A 106 3.23 -17.39 16.71
C ASP A 106 2.26 -16.44 15.99
N ASN A 107 2.83 -15.57 15.14
CA ASN A 107 2.10 -14.54 14.40
C ASN A 107 1.25 -15.16 13.29
N LEU A 108 0.03 -14.68 13.11
CA LEU A 108 -0.89 -15.15 12.06
C LEU A 108 -0.55 -14.64 10.66
N GLY A 109 0.52 -13.87 10.53
CA GLY A 109 0.92 -13.23 9.28
C GLY A 109 0.15 -11.94 8.99
N GLY A 110 0.70 -11.15 8.13
CA GLY A 110 0.13 -9.93 7.57
C GLY A 110 0.12 -10.00 6.05
N THR A 111 0.96 -9.21 5.39
CA THR A 111 1.05 -9.18 3.93
C THR A 111 2.48 -8.96 3.46
N ALA A 112 2.69 -8.89 2.15
CA ALA A 112 3.98 -8.63 1.54
C ALA A 112 3.93 -7.36 0.67
N ARG A 113 5.09 -6.77 0.41
CA ARG A 113 5.23 -5.59 -0.45
C ARG A 113 4.84 -5.90 -1.89
N THR A 114 5.21 -7.10 -2.38
CA THR A 114 5.00 -7.51 -3.76
C THR A 114 4.96 -9.04 -3.88
N LEU A 115 4.25 -9.49 -4.91
CA LEU A 115 4.27 -10.87 -5.41
C LEU A 115 4.98 -10.95 -6.78
N ASP A 116 5.79 -9.97 -7.16
CA ASP A 116 6.53 -10.00 -8.43
C ASP A 116 7.37 -11.26 -8.55
N GLY A 117 7.11 -12.03 -9.59
CA GLY A 117 7.83 -13.28 -9.87
C GLY A 117 7.58 -14.41 -8.87
N VAL A 118 6.62 -14.27 -7.96
CA VAL A 118 6.26 -15.31 -7.00
C VAL A 118 5.44 -16.40 -7.69
N ASP A 119 5.91 -17.62 -7.55
CA ASP A 119 5.22 -18.84 -7.97
C ASP A 119 4.83 -19.65 -6.73
N GLY A 120 3.58 -19.52 -6.31
CA GLY A 120 3.08 -20.09 -5.06
C GLY A 120 3.21 -19.14 -3.87
N GLU A 121 3.82 -19.60 -2.80
CA GLU A 121 3.92 -18.89 -1.52
C GLU A 121 5.16 -17.99 -1.43
N CYS A 122 5.02 -16.91 -0.65
CA CYS A 122 6.16 -16.08 -0.24
C CYS A 122 6.10 -15.79 1.26
N GLN A 123 7.22 -15.33 1.81
CA GLN A 123 7.27 -14.90 3.21
C GLN A 123 6.45 -13.61 3.40
N LEU A 124 5.52 -13.63 4.34
CA LEU A 124 4.73 -12.47 4.73
C LEU A 124 5.40 -11.72 5.89
N GLN A 125 5.21 -10.40 5.92
CA GLN A 125 5.47 -9.60 7.11
C GLN A 125 4.45 -9.92 8.20
N GLU A 126 4.77 -9.59 9.45
CA GLU A 126 3.89 -9.84 10.58
C GLU A 126 2.66 -8.91 10.57
N GLY A 127 1.54 -9.43 11.06
CA GLY A 127 0.34 -8.67 11.40
C GLY A 127 0.26 -8.40 12.90
N ILE A 128 -0.86 -7.82 13.33
CA ILE A 128 -1.11 -7.50 14.75
C ILE A 128 -1.80 -8.63 15.51
N MET A 129 -1.91 -9.80 14.93
CA MET A 129 -2.61 -10.96 15.50
C MET A 129 -1.68 -12.14 15.68
N SER A 130 -1.80 -12.84 16.79
CA SER A 130 -0.94 -13.97 17.13
C SER A 130 -1.73 -15.05 17.88
N ARG A 131 -1.38 -16.33 17.67
CA ARG A 131 -1.93 -17.45 18.46
C ARG A 131 -1.39 -17.45 19.88
N SER A 132 -0.22 -16.85 20.11
CA SER A 132 0.33 -16.65 21.45
C SER A 132 -0.35 -15.53 22.24
N GLY A 133 -1.30 -14.81 21.63
CA GLY A 133 -2.08 -13.74 22.27
C GLY A 133 -1.41 -12.39 22.33
N CYS A 134 -0.15 -12.28 21.92
CA CYS A 134 0.61 -11.02 21.86
C CYS A 134 1.28 -10.83 20.51
N SER A 135 1.31 -9.60 20.04
CA SER A 135 2.05 -9.18 18.85
C SER A 135 2.58 -7.76 19.04
N GLN A 136 3.45 -7.31 18.14
CA GLN A 136 4.01 -5.97 18.25
C GLN A 136 4.09 -5.27 16.90
N ILE A 137 4.09 -3.94 16.94
CA ILE A 137 4.54 -3.07 15.86
C ILE A 137 5.78 -2.34 16.35
N ASP A 138 6.86 -2.42 15.59
CA ASP A 138 8.06 -1.63 15.82
C ASP A 138 7.97 -0.33 14.99
N ASP A 139 7.86 0.79 15.70
CA ASP A 139 7.76 2.13 15.12
C ASP A 139 9.07 2.93 15.28
N SER A 140 10.14 2.29 15.78
CA SER A 140 11.40 2.92 16.15
C SER A 140 12.06 3.70 15.01
N HIS A 141 11.92 3.19 13.77
CA HIS A 141 12.56 3.75 12.57
C HIS A 141 11.55 4.36 11.58
N SER A 142 10.28 4.44 11.96
CA SER A 142 9.24 5.06 11.12
C SER A 142 9.51 6.54 10.91
N LEU A 143 9.19 7.02 9.69
CA LEU A 143 9.16 8.45 9.40
C LEU A 143 8.22 9.17 10.36
N VAL A 144 8.53 10.40 10.70
CA VAL A 144 7.66 11.29 11.47
C VAL A 144 7.06 12.35 10.56
N LEU A 145 5.89 12.85 10.95
CA LEU A 145 5.22 13.93 10.22
C LEU A 145 5.38 15.23 11.00
N ASP A 146 5.76 16.30 10.32
CA ASP A 146 5.75 17.64 10.90
C ASP A 146 4.31 18.22 10.98
N GLU A 147 4.18 19.42 11.50
CA GLU A 147 2.90 20.13 11.65
C GLU A 147 2.16 20.38 10.32
N ASN A 148 2.88 20.37 9.19
CA ASN A 148 2.34 20.53 7.85
C ASN A 148 2.04 19.19 7.17
N GLY A 149 2.27 18.06 7.87
CA GLY A 149 2.13 16.71 7.30
C GLY A 149 3.28 16.28 6.40
N TRP A 150 4.40 17.03 6.38
CA TRP A 150 5.60 16.64 5.62
C TRP A 150 6.38 15.57 6.37
N THR A 151 6.89 14.59 5.63
CA THR A 151 7.68 13.49 6.19
C THR A 151 9.11 13.92 6.52
N GLN A 152 9.58 13.48 7.68
CA GLN A 152 10.94 13.68 8.15
C GLN A 152 11.50 12.38 8.72
N VAL A 153 12.82 12.24 8.70
CA VAL A 153 13.49 11.14 9.41
C VAL A 153 13.39 11.37 10.90
N ARG A 154 13.11 10.32 11.66
CA ARG A 154 13.17 10.36 13.11
C ARG A 154 14.62 10.60 13.55
N THR A 155 14.83 11.48 14.50
CA THR A 155 16.16 11.80 15.01
C THR A 155 16.55 10.95 16.23
N GLY A 156 17.81 10.54 16.26
CA GLY A 156 18.42 9.77 17.36
C GLY A 156 17.97 8.31 17.40
N ASP A 157 18.73 7.51 18.14
CA ASP A 157 18.47 6.08 18.32
C ASP A 157 17.57 5.83 19.53
N GLY A 158 16.74 4.82 19.45
CA GLY A 158 15.85 4.42 20.54
C GLY A 158 14.88 3.35 20.11
N VAL A 159 14.14 2.84 21.08
CA VAL A 159 13.07 1.87 20.85
C VAL A 159 11.72 2.58 21.03
N ASP A 160 10.79 2.30 20.14
CA ASP A 160 9.40 2.76 20.20
C ASP A 160 8.51 1.66 19.62
N ILE A 161 7.91 0.87 20.50
CA ILE A 161 7.12 -0.29 20.11
C ILE A 161 5.70 -0.22 20.68
N TYR A 162 4.77 -0.81 19.95
CA TYR A 162 3.39 -0.98 20.39
C TYR A 162 3.11 -2.46 20.54
N VAL A 163 2.76 -2.91 21.74
CA VAL A 163 2.46 -4.30 22.04
C VAL A 163 0.95 -4.48 22.18
N PHE A 164 0.41 -5.39 21.39
CA PHE A 164 -1.00 -5.79 21.33
C PHE A 164 -1.17 -7.09 22.11
N ALA A 165 -1.79 -7.03 23.26
CA ALA A 165 -1.99 -8.16 24.18
C ALA A 165 -3.47 -8.54 24.29
N TYR A 166 -4.09 -8.81 23.13
CA TYR A 166 -5.54 -9.05 23.03
C TYR A 166 -5.94 -10.51 23.18
N GLY A 167 -4.98 -11.42 23.39
CA GLY A 167 -5.30 -12.85 23.37
C GLY A 167 -5.91 -13.24 22.01
N ASN A 168 -7.15 -13.76 22.01
CA ASN A 168 -7.89 -14.11 20.81
C ASN A 168 -8.95 -13.05 20.40
N ASP A 169 -8.98 -11.89 21.03
CA ASP A 169 -9.91 -10.80 20.72
C ASP A 169 -9.44 -10.00 19.50
N TYR A 170 -9.21 -10.70 18.38
CA TYR A 170 -8.62 -10.15 17.14
C TYR A 170 -9.41 -8.99 16.54
N LYS A 171 -10.74 -9.00 16.69
CA LYS A 171 -11.57 -7.89 16.19
C LYS A 171 -11.37 -6.61 17.01
N GLU A 172 -11.19 -6.75 18.32
CA GLU A 172 -10.88 -5.63 19.21
C GLU A 172 -9.47 -5.07 18.90
N ALA A 173 -8.48 -5.97 18.73
CA ALA A 173 -7.13 -5.60 18.31
C ALA A 173 -7.14 -4.78 17.01
N LEU A 174 -7.90 -5.23 16.00
CA LEU A 174 -8.01 -4.53 14.72
C LEU A 174 -8.73 -3.18 14.85
N ASN A 175 -9.79 -3.10 15.67
CA ASN A 175 -10.48 -1.85 15.93
C ASN A 175 -9.55 -0.80 16.57
N ASP A 176 -8.76 -1.22 17.56
CA ASP A 176 -7.82 -0.31 18.24
C ASP A 176 -6.60 -0.01 17.37
N PHE A 177 -6.20 -0.93 16.50
CA PHE A 177 -5.21 -0.64 15.45
C PHE A 177 -5.69 0.49 14.52
N TYR A 178 -6.95 0.47 14.06
CA TYR A 178 -7.49 1.56 13.25
C TYR A 178 -7.65 2.87 14.03
N ARG A 179 -7.94 2.82 15.32
CA ARG A 179 -7.92 4.03 16.16
C ARG A 179 -6.53 4.62 16.28
N LEU A 180 -5.53 3.76 16.47
CA LEU A 180 -4.13 4.14 16.62
C LEU A 180 -3.55 4.70 15.31
N THR A 181 -3.77 4.01 14.21
CA THR A 181 -3.09 4.27 12.93
C THR A 181 -3.91 5.13 11.97
N GLY A 182 -5.18 5.38 12.26
CA GLY A 182 -6.13 6.01 11.36
C GLY A 182 -6.99 4.98 10.63
N LYS A 183 -8.20 5.37 10.25
CA LYS A 183 -9.16 4.48 9.59
C LYS A 183 -8.81 4.24 8.14
N THR A 184 -9.16 3.06 7.63
CA THR A 184 -9.22 2.83 6.18
C THR A 184 -10.31 3.73 5.58
N PRO A 185 -9.99 4.56 4.58
CA PRO A 185 -11.00 5.39 3.94
C PRO A 185 -11.97 4.57 3.10
N MET A 186 -13.16 5.11 2.89
CA MET A 186 -14.10 4.49 1.95
C MET A 186 -13.66 4.73 0.52
N LEU A 187 -13.64 3.67 -0.29
CA LEU A 187 -13.36 3.77 -1.71
C LEU A 187 -14.42 4.55 -2.48
N PRO A 188 -14.06 5.23 -3.58
CA PRO A 188 -15.04 5.66 -4.57
C PRO A 188 -15.81 4.44 -5.11
N ARG A 189 -17.12 4.62 -5.38
CA ARG A 189 -17.98 3.49 -5.78
C ARG A 189 -17.48 2.77 -7.05
N TYR A 190 -16.92 3.50 -8.01
CA TYR A 190 -16.42 2.93 -9.26
C TYR A 190 -15.29 1.91 -9.03
N ALA A 191 -14.51 2.05 -7.94
CA ALA A 191 -13.45 1.11 -7.61
C ALA A 191 -13.96 -0.31 -7.29
N LEU A 192 -15.23 -0.45 -6.92
CA LEU A 192 -15.87 -1.73 -6.59
C LEU A 192 -16.48 -2.45 -7.79
N GLY A 193 -16.37 -1.89 -9.00
CA GLY A 193 -16.78 -2.55 -10.23
C GLY A 193 -15.67 -3.38 -10.87
N ASN A 194 -15.89 -3.87 -12.08
CA ASN A 194 -14.86 -4.58 -12.83
C ASN A 194 -13.83 -3.62 -13.40
N TRP A 195 -12.55 -4.02 -13.34
CA TRP A 195 -11.44 -3.32 -13.95
C TRP A 195 -10.87 -4.14 -15.09
N TRP A 196 -10.58 -3.47 -16.22
CA TRP A 196 -9.77 -4.04 -17.29
C TRP A 196 -8.35 -3.49 -17.21
N SER A 197 -7.38 -4.36 -17.22
CA SER A 197 -5.95 -4.04 -17.19
C SER A 197 -5.17 -5.07 -18.00
N ARG A 198 -4.23 -4.63 -18.81
CA ARG A 198 -3.30 -5.51 -19.50
C ARG A 198 -2.03 -4.75 -19.89
N TYR A 199 -0.87 -5.35 -19.65
CA TYR A 199 0.37 -4.91 -20.28
C TYR A 199 0.31 -5.26 -21.76
N TYR A 200 -0.14 -4.32 -22.57
CA TYR A 200 -0.37 -4.50 -24.00
C TYR A 200 -0.41 -3.14 -24.71
N ALA A 201 0.28 -3.04 -25.85
CA ALA A 201 0.34 -1.81 -26.64
C ALA A 201 -0.99 -1.56 -27.35
N TYR A 202 -2.04 -1.21 -26.61
CA TYR A 202 -3.31 -0.80 -27.18
C TYR A 202 -3.17 0.52 -27.93
N THR A 203 -3.86 0.60 -29.08
CA THR A 203 -4.19 1.87 -29.70
C THR A 203 -5.56 2.36 -29.23
N GLU A 204 -5.86 3.64 -29.42
CA GLU A 204 -7.20 4.19 -29.17
C GLU A 204 -8.29 3.31 -29.80
N ASP A 205 -8.14 2.96 -31.07
CA ASP A 205 -9.13 2.16 -31.79
C ASP A 205 -9.26 0.74 -31.24
N SER A 206 -8.14 0.08 -30.93
CA SER A 206 -8.17 -1.29 -30.39
C SER A 206 -8.74 -1.34 -28.98
N TYR A 207 -8.48 -0.33 -28.14
CA TYR A 207 -9.05 -0.24 -26.81
C TYR A 207 -10.56 0.05 -26.86
N LYS A 208 -10.99 0.96 -27.74
CA LYS A 208 -12.41 1.23 -27.97
C LYS A 208 -13.15 0.00 -28.49
N ALA A 209 -12.56 -0.73 -29.42
CA ALA A 209 -13.12 -1.99 -29.92
C ALA A 209 -13.25 -3.05 -28.82
N LEU A 210 -12.26 -3.14 -27.93
CA LEU A 210 -12.29 -4.02 -26.76
C LEU A 210 -13.45 -3.67 -25.82
N VAL A 211 -13.56 -2.42 -25.40
CA VAL A 211 -14.65 -1.95 -24.53
C VAL A 211 -16.02 -2.21 -25.16
N THR A 212 -16.20 -1.83 -26.42
CA THR A 212 -17.44 -2.08 -27.17
C THR A 212 -17.77 -3.57 -27.24
N ARG A 213 -16.75 -4.44 -27.38
CA ARG A 213 -16.97 -5.90 -27.36
C ARG A 213 -17.44 -6.37 -25.98
N PHE A 214 -16.83 -5.92 -24.89
CA PHE A 214 -17.29 -6.24 -23.55
C PHE A 214 -18.73 -5.78 -23.27
N GLU A 215 -19.09 -4.58 -23.72
CA GLU A 215 -20.46 -4.06 -23.60
C GLU A 215 -21.46 -4.96 -24.36
N LYS A 216 -21.12 -5.36 -25.59
CA LYS A 216 -21.93 -6.29 -26.41
C LYS A 216 -22.09 -7.64 -25.68
N GLU A 217 -21.07 -8.11 -25.01
CA GLU A 217 -21.09 -9.33 -24.19
C GLU A 217 -21.78 -9.13 -22.83
N LYS A 218 -22.26 -7.91 -22.54
CA LYS A 218 -22.91 -7.51 -21.27
C LYS A 218 -21.99 -7.64 -20.04
N ILE A 219 -20.71 -7.40 -20.21
CA ILE A 219 -19.73 -7.33 -19.14
C ILE A 219 -19.31 -5.86 -18.99
N PRO A 220 -19.92 -5.11 -18.07
CA PRO A 220 -19.56 -3.71 -17.86
C PRO A 220 -18.25 -3.60 -17.11
N PHE A 221 -17.47 -2.55 -17.43
CA PHE A 221 -16.31 -2.13 -16.70
C PHE A 221 -16.54 -0.75 -16.09
N SER A 222 -15.98 -0.54 -14.90
CA SER A 222 -15.98 0.76 -14.20
C SER A 222 -14.63 1.45 -14.27
N VAL A 223 -13.54 0.71 -14.53
CA VAL A 223 -12.19 1.24 -14.64
C VAL A 223 -11.46 0.61 -15.82
N GLY A 224 -10.86 1.47 -16.63
CA GLY A 224 -9.86 1.10 -17.63
C GLY A 224 -8.46 1.45 -17.12
N VAL A 225 -7.54 0.50 -17.18
CA VAL A 225 -6.14 0.70 -16.81
C VAL A 225 -5.30 0.59 -18.07
N LEU A 226 -4.51 1.63 -18.36
CA LEU A 226 -3.47 1.58 -19.38
C LEU A 226 -2.13 1.32 -18.70
N ASP A 227 -1.46 0.29 -19.15
CA ASP A 227 -0.09 -0.02 -18.76
C ASP A 227 0.90 0.86 -19.51
N MET A 228 2.18 0.68 -19.33
CA MET A 228 3.24 1.62 -19.70
C MET A 228 3.22 2.08 -21.18
N ASP A 229 2.60 1.32 -22.10
CA ASP A 229 2.52 1.72 -23.52
C ASP A 229 1.59 2.93 -23.80
N TRP A 230 0.98 3.55 -22.77
CA TRP A 230 0.29 4.83 -22.94
C TRP A 230 1.27 5.97 -23.25
N HIS A 231 2.51 5.88 -22.73
CA HIS A 231 3.60 6.83 -22.99
C HIS A 231 4.60 6.28 -24.03
N LEU A 232 5.57 7.10 -24.41
CA LEU A 232 6.65 6.68 -25.29
C LEU A 232 7.52 5.63 -24.58
N VAL A 233 7.73 4.49 -25.23
CA VAL A 233 8.53 3.35 -24.72
C VAL A 233 9.63 3.00 -25.72
N GLU A 234 9.27 2.40 -26.85
CA GLU A 234 10.22 1.95 -27.88
C GLU A 234 10.73 3.12 -28.74
N GLU A 235 10.00 4.23 -28.76
CA GLU A 235 10.34 5.43 -29.49
C GLU A 235 11.36 6.33 -28.80
N VAL A 236 11.72 6.04 -27.54
CA VAL A 236 12.68 6.82 -26.76
C VAL A 236 14.10 6.64 -27.32
N ASP A 237 14.76 7.76 -27.66
CA ASP A 237 16.16 7.73 -28.09
C ASP A 237 17.05 7.15 -26.96
N PRO A 238 17.89 6.12 -27.26
CA PRO A 238 18.76 5.49 -26.27
C PRO A 238 19.67 6.44 -25.47
N LYS A 239 19.95 7.66 -26.00
CA LYS A 239 20.71 8.67 -25.27
C LYS A 239 20.03 9.11 -23.97
N TYR A 240 18.70 8.98 -23.87
CA TYR A 240 17.91 9.29 -22.68
C TYR A 240 17.71 8.10 -21.76
N GLY A 241 18.21 6.92 -22.11
CA GLY A 241 18.00 5.67 -21.39
C GLY A 241 16.87 4.81 -21.97
N SER A 242 16.23 4.01 -21.14
CA SER A 242 15.09 3.21 -21.56
C SER A 242 13.77 3.97 -21.45
N GLY A 243 12.76 3.55 -22.23
CA GLY A 243 11.39 4.04 -22.10
C GLY A 243 10.60 3.43 -20.94
N TRP A 244 11.25 2.88 -19.91
CA TRP A 244 10.56 2.31 -18.75
C TRP A 244 9.82 3.36 -17.93
N THR A 245 10.47 4.51 -17.70
CA THR A 245 9.83 5.71 -17.14
C THR A 245 9.38 6.62 -18.28
N GLY A 246 8.15 7.09 -18.26
CA GLY A 246 7.64 8.03 -19.25
C GLY A 246 6.36 8.73 -18.79
N TYR A 247 6.14 9.93 -19.35
CA TYR A 247 4.99 10.79 -19.03
C TYR A 247 4.40 11.45 -20.27
N THR A 248 5.01 11.26 -21.44
CA THR A 248 4.54 11.82 -22.71
C THR A 248 3.74 10.80 -23.46
N TRP A 249 2.46 11.10 -23.75
CA TRP A 249 1.57 10.22 -24.49
C TRP A 249 2.16 9.76 -25.81
N ASN A 250 2.08 8.48 -26.09
CA ASN A 250 2.42 7.93 -27.39
C ASN A 250 1.34 8.31 -28.42
N LYS A 251 1.57 9.39 -29.15
CA LYS A 251 0.62 9.90 -30.15
C LYS A 251 0.37 8.96 -31.34
N LYS A 252 1.25 7.98 -31.55
CA LYS A 252 1.03 6.90 -32.51
C LYS A 252 -0.12 5.99 -32.09
N TYR A 253 -0.25 5.73 -30.79
CA TYR A 253 -1.29 4.90 -30.23
C TYR A 253 -2.52 5.71 -29.81
N TYR A 254 -2.31 6.87 -29.24
CA TYR A 254 -3.35 7.79 -28.75
C TYR A 254 -3.16 9.16 -29.38
N PRO A 255 -3.61 9.40 -30.63
CA PRO A 255 -3.42 10.67 -31.32
C PRO A 255 -4.01 11.87 -30.56
N ASP A 256 -5.11 11.65 -29.84
CA ASP A 256 -5.80 12.63 -29.01
C ASP A 256 -6.22 11.97 -27.69
N PRO A 257 -5.34 11.99 -26.68
CA PRO A 257 -5.60 11.34 -25.39
C PRO A 257 -6.81 11.89 -24.65
N GLU A 258 -7.05 13.20 -24.71
CA GLU A 258 -8.19 13.83 -24.05
C GLU A 258 -9.51 13.34 -24.65
N ARG A 259 -9.63 13.29 -25.98
CA ARG A 259 -10.79 12.72 -26.66
C ARG A 259 -11.00 11.25 -26.32
N PHE A 260 -9.91 10.49 -26.21
CA PHE A 260 -9.97 9.07 -25.84
C PHE A 260 -10.48 8.89 -24.40
N MET A 261 -9.94 9.65 -23.45
CA MET A 261 -10.36 9.58 -22.05
C MET A 261 -11.81 10.06 -21.86
N ASN A 262 -12.22 11.11 -22.57
CA ASN A 262 -13.61 11.56 -22.56
C ASN A 262 -14.55 10.47 -23.11
N TRP A 263 -14.14 9.76 -24.15
CA TRP A 263 -14.91 8.63 -24.68
C TRP A 263 -15.09 7.52 -23.61
N LEU A 264 -14.05 7.19 -22.83
CA LEU A 264 -14.17 6.24 -21.73
C LEU A 264 -15.10 6.74 -20.63
N HIS A 265 -15.02 8.01 -20.28
CA HIS A 265 -15.92 8.64 -19.31
C HIS A 265 -17.38 8.59 -19.77
N ASP A 266 -17.65 8.84 -21.05
CA ASP A 266 -18.99 8.75 -21.63
C ASP A 266 -19.55 7.30 -21.58
N HIS A 267 -18.66 6.29 -21.52
CA HIS A 267 -19.03 4.89 -21.31
C HIS A 267 -19.06 4.48 -19.83
N GLY A 268 -19.01 5.46 -18.91
CA GLY A 268 -19.12 5.25 -17.47
C GLY A 268 -17.86 4.68 -16.81
N MET A 269 -16.73 4.69 -17.51
CA MET A 269 -15.45 4.18 -17.01
C MET A 269 -14.59 5.30 -16.44
N LYS A 270 -13.83 5.00 -15.39
CA LYS A 270 -12.71 5.80 -14.92
C LYS A 270 -11.40 5.27 -15.49
N ILE A 271 -10.39 6.12 -15.59
CA ILE A 271 -9.12 5.74 -16.20
C ILE A 271 -7.96 5.91 -15.23
N SER A 272 -7.12 4.88 -15.17
CA SER A 272 -5.83 4.88 -14.50
C SER A 272 -4.73 4.61 -15.51
N VAL A 273 -3.62 5.30 -15.39
CA VAL A 273 -2.43 5.04 -16.21
C VAL A 273 -1.25 4.67 -15.32
N ASN A 274 -0.39 3.80 -15.84
CA ASN A 274 0.77 3.28 -15.11
C ASN A 274 1.87 4.34 -14.95
N LEU A 275 2.57 4.32 -13.81
CA LEU A 275 3.72 5.15 -13.50
C LEU A 275 4.88 4.30 -12.99
N HIS A 276 6.03 4.39 -13.66
CA HIS A 276 7.34 3.92 -13.20
C HIS A 276 8.24 5.14 -12.99
N PRO A 277 8.14 5.89 -11.89
CA PRO A 277 8.73 7.22 -11.80
C PRO A 277 10.24 7.26 -11.56
N ALA A 278 10.88 6.13 -11.29
CA ALA A 278 12.27 6.05 -10.84
C ALA A 278 13.30 6.67 -11.79
N GLY A 279 13.04 6.67 -13.10
CA GLY A 279 13.92 7.27 -14.11
C GLY A 279 13.93 8.79 -14.10
N GLY A 280 13.04 9.45 -13.35
CA GLY A 280 12.89 10.89 -13.35
C GLY A 280 12.31 11.46 -14.64
N ILE A 281 12.58 12.72 -14.96
CA ILE A 281 12.05 13.38 -16.14
C ILE A 281 13.21 13.67 -17.11
N ARG A 282 13.13 13.15 -18.32
CA ARG A 282 14.15 13.28 -19.36
C ARG A 282 13.78 14.41 -20.34
N ALA A 283 14.75 14.93 -21.10
CA ALA A 283 14.57 16.09 -21.95
C ALA A 283 13.60 15.87 -23.13
N PHE A 284 13.31 14.61 -23.49
CA PHE A 284 12.30 14.30 -24.52
C PHE A 284 10.85 14.44 -24.02
N GLU A 285 10.63 14.48 -22.71
CA GLU A 285 9.29 14.55 -22.12
C GLU A 285 8.65 15.94 -22.37
N GLU A 286 7.36 15.95 -22.73
CA GLU A 286 6.60 17.19 -22.89
C GLU A 286 6.61 18.04 -21.60
N ALA A 287 6.69 17.42 -20.44
CA ALA A 287 6.73 18.07 -19.12
C ALA A 287 8.10 18.65 -18.75
N TYR A 288 9.20 18.25 -19.43
CA TYR A 288 10.56 18.62 -19.05
C TYR A 288 10.82 20.14 -18.98
N PRO A 289 10.41 20.97 -19.96
CA PRO A 289 10.66 22.41 -19.90
C PRO A 289 9.94 23.07 -18.70
N ALA A 290 8.72 22.65 -18.39
CA ALA A 290 7.95 23.18 -17.28
C ALA A 290 8.58 22.77 -15.94
N MET A 291 9.00 21.51 -15.82
CA MET A 291 9.66 20.96 -14.63
C MET A 291 11.01 21.64 -14.38
N ALA A 292 11.85 21.79 -15.43
CA ALA A 292 13.13 22.47 -15.34
C ALA A 292 13.01 23.95 -14.91
N LYS A 293 12.01 24.65 -15.44
CA LYS A 293 11.70 26.03 -15.05
C LYS A 293 11.29 26.12 -13.56
N GLU A 294 10.46 25.21 -13.08
CA GLU A 294 10.00 25.21 -11.69
C GLU A 294 11.16 24.89 -10.72
N LEU A 295 12.04 23.98 -11.09
CA LEU A 295 13.24 23.65 -10.30
C LEU A 295 14.32 24.76 -10.37
N GLY A 296 14.50 25.40 -11.52
CA GLY A 296 15.32 26.58 -11.69
C GLY A 296 16.84 26.35 -11.79
N ASP A 297 17.31 25.15 -11.58
CA ASP A 297 18.73 24.76 -11.53
C ASP A 297 19.10 23.63 -12.50
N VAL A 298 18.25 23.37 -13.49
CA VAL A 298 18.44 22.32 -14.51
C VAL A 298 19.17 22.91 -15.74
N ASP A 299 20.25 22.26 -16.15
CA ASP A 299 20.97 22.60 -17.38
C ASP A 299 20.21 22.08 -18.61
N THR A 300 19.31 22.92 -19.12
CA THR A 300 18.47 22.57 -20.28
C THR A 300 19.22 22.66 -21.60
N GLU A 301 20.35 23.40 -21.67
CA GLU A 301 21.17 23.52 -22.88
C GLU A 301 21.85 22.18 -23.20
N HIS A 302 22.25 21.44 -22.18
CA HIS A 302 22.86 20.12 -22.34
C HIS A 302 21.86 18.95 -22.06
N GLU A 303 20.55 19.23 -22.06
CA GLU A 303 19.50 18.23 -21.85
C GLU A 303 19.71 17.40 -20.56
N ALA A 304 20.20 18.06 -19.48
CA ALA A 304 20.48 17.38 -18.22
C ALA A 304 19.22 16.66 -17.67
N PRO A 305 19.34 15.40 -17.25
CA PRO A 305 18.20 14.69 -16.70
C PRO A 305 17.77 15.29 -15.35
N ILE A 306 16.46 15.30 -15.10
CA ILE A 306 15.90 15.60 -13.78
C ILE A 306 15.69 14.28 -13.07
N ASP A 307 16.57 13.95 -12.13
CA ASP A 307 16.48 12.71 -11.39
C ASP A 307 15.25 12.69 -10.46
N PHE A 308 14.67 11.51 -10.30
CA PHE A 308 13.58 11.32 -9.34
C PHE A 308 14.09 11.47 -7.91
N ASP A 309 13.58 12.47 -7.19
CA ASP A 309 13.96 12.72 -5.80
C ASP A 309 12.72 13.02 -4.92
N ILE A 310 12.05 11.97 -4.50
CA ILE A 310 10.87 12.05 -3.61
C ILE A 310 11.21 12.65 -2.23
N THR A 311 12.48 12.75 -1.86
CA THR A 311 12.92 13.35 -0.60
C THR A 311 12.99 14.87 -0.65
N SER A 312 12.98 15.44 -1.86
CA SER A 312 12.93 16.87 -2.10
C SER A 312 11.49 17.37 -2.21
N ARG A 313 11.08 18.21 -1.26
CA ARG A 313 9.75 18.84 -1.31
C ARG A 313 9.56 19.66 -2.58
N LYS A 314 10.58 20.42 -2.98
CA LYS A 314 10.57 21.20 -4.20
C LYS A 314 10.36 20.34 -5.45
N PHE A 315 11.07 19.20 -5.53
CA PHE A 315 10.87 18.23 -6.61
C PHE A 315 9.42 17.70 -6.61
N LEU A 316 8.92 17.27 -5.46
CA LEU A 316 7.58 16.67 -5.37
C LEU A 316 6.48 17.65 -5.77
N GLU A 317 6.54 18.90 -5.29
CA GLU A 317 5.59 19.96 -5.66
C GLU A 317 5.64 20.25 -7.16
N ALA A 318 6.85 20.34 -7.76
CA ALA A 318 7.01 20.51 -9.20
C ALA A 318 6.52 19.29 -9.99
N TYR A 319 6.75 18.07 -9.50
CA TYR A 319 6.33 16.82 -10.12
C TYR A 319 4.80 16.75 -10.23
N PHE A 320 4.06 17.02 -9.17
CA PHE A 320 2.61 17.10 -9.23
C PHE A 320 2.14 18.21 -10.19
N LYS A 321 2.65 19.41 -10.02
CA LYS A 321 2.22 20.58 -10.78
C LYS A 321 2.49 20.49 -12.27
N CYS A 322 3.68 20.02 -12.66
CA CYS A 322 4.15 20.09 -14.05
C CYS A 322 3.98 18.78 -14.82
N VAL A 323 3.92 17.63 -14.12
CA VAL A 323 3.89 16.32 -14.78
C VAL A 323 2.51 15.69 -14.65
N LEU A 324 1.94 15.60 -13.45
CA LEU A 324 0.74 14.82 -13.21
C LEU A 324 -0.56 15.60 -13.39
N HIS A 325 -0.67 16.81 -12.82
CA HIS A 325 -1.88 17.61 -12.92
C HIS A 325 -2.29 17.95 -14.37
N PRO A 326 -1.37 18.22 -15.32
CA PRO A 326 -1.76 18.41 -16.71
C PRO A 326 -2.47 17.20 -17.29
N GLU A 327 -2.05 15.99 -16.96
CA GLU A 327 -2.67 14.75 -17.43
C GLU A 327 -4.01 14.47 -16.74
N GLU A 328 -4.11 14.77 -15.45
CA GLU A 328 -5.38 14.68 -14.71
C GLU A 328 -6.41 15.67 -15.27
N ASN A 329 -5.98 16.87 -15.67
CA ASN A 329 -6.85 17.87 -16.30
C ASN A 329 -7.35 17.43 -17.69
N LYS A 330 -6.61 16.56 -18.39
CA LYS A 330 -7.04 15.93 -19.65
C LYS A 330 -7.99 14.75 -19.43
N GLY A 331 -8.02 14.16 -18.22
CA GLY A 331 -8.98 13.09 -17.92
C GLY A 331 -8.46 11.90 -17.10
N VAL A 332 -7.19 11.83 -16.73
CA VAL A 332 -6.68 10.77 -15.83
C VAL A 332 -7.35 10.91 -14.46
N ASP A 333 -8.04 9.88 -13.99
CA ASP A 333 -8.79 9.93 -12.72
C ASP A 333 -7.93 9.62 -11.50
N PHE A 334 -6.98 8.68 -11.63
CA PHE A 334 -6.02 8.30 -10.60
C PHE A 334 -4.84 7.55 -11.21
N TRP A 335 -3.76 7.37 -10.43
CA TRP A 335 -2.50 6.83 -10.90
C TRP A 335 -2.27 5.41 -10.41
N TRP A 336 -1.71 4.55 -11.29
CA TRP A 336 -1.13 3.27 -10.93
C TRP A 336 0.36 3.46 -10.69
N ILE A 337 0.77 3.45 -9.41
CA ILE A 337 2.15 3.64 -8.99
C ILE A 337 2.81 2.27 -8.90
N ASP A 338 3.54 1.90 -9.92
CA ASP A 338 4.26 0.64 -10.00
C ASP A 338 5.73 0.84 -9.64
N TRP A 339 6.00 0.91 -8.34
CA TRP A 339 7.33 1.11 -7.80
C TRP A 339 8.00 -0.23 -7.51
N GLN A 340 9.08 -0.56 -8.26
CA GLN A 340 9.83 -1.80 -8.18
C GLN A 340 11.30 -1.60 -7.71
N GLN A 341 11.71 -0.36 -7.36
CA GLN A 341 13.09 0.02 -7.07
C GLN A 341 13.45 -0.05 -5.58
N GLY A 342 12.73 -0.89 -4.81
CA GLY A 342 13.04 -1.12 -3.41
C GLY A 342 12.66 0.03 -2.47
N ASN A 343 13.39 0.14 -1.35
CA ASN A 343 13.05 1.05 -0.25
C ASN A 343 14.17 2.03 0.13
N ILE A 344 15.13 2.27 -0.78
CA ILE A 344 16.31 3.10 -0.51
C ILE A 344 16.16 4.44 -1.24
N THR A 345 16.47 5.54 -0.53
CA THR A 345 16.59 6.90 -1.08
C THR A 345 17.93 7.51 -0.67
N LYS A 346 18.18 8.76 -1.11
CA LYS A 346 19.33 9.57 -0.66
C LYS A 346 19.28 9.87 0.85
N VAL A 347 18.09 9.77 1.45
CA VAL A 347 17.88 10.01 2.89
C VAL A 347 17.60 8.67 3.57
N PRO A 348 18.50 8.17 4.42
CA PRO A 348 18.30 6.92 5.12
C PRO A 348 16.99 6.90 5.93
N GLY A 349 16.26 5.80 5.86
CA GLY A 349 14.97 5.64 6.54
C GLY A 349 13.75 6.15 5.77
N LEU A 350 13.93 6.87 4.66
CA LEU A 350 12.82 7.26 3.77
C LEU A 350 12.54 6.17 2.73
N ASP A 351 11.38 5.53 2.83
CA ASP A 351 10.89 4.60 1.81
C ASP A 351 10.17 5.37 0.70
N PRO A 352 10.68 5.35 -0.55
CA PRO A 352 10.08 6.07 -1.66
C PRO A 352 8.65 5.61 -1.96
N LEU A 353 8.35 4.32 -1.82
CA LEU A 353 7.00 3.81 -2.07
C LEU A 353 5.99 4.35 -1.05
N TRP A 354 6.37 4.38 0.25
CA TRP A 354 5.49 4.94 1.27
C TRP A 354 5.20 6.42 1.00
N MET A 355 6.23 7.19 0.63
CA MET A 355 6.09 8.61 0.30
C MET A 355 5.21 8.81 -0.94
N LEU A 356 5.41 8.02 -1.99
CA LEU A 356 4.55 8.04 -3.18
C LEU A 356 3.09 7.78 -2.80
N ASN A 357 2.82 6.73 -2.02
CA ASN A 357 1.47 6.39 -1.58
C ASN A 357 0.82 7.54 -0.80
N HIS A 358 1.55 8.09 0.16
CA HIS A 358 1.06 9.17 1.02
C HIS A 358 0.73 10.43 0.20
N TYR A 359 1.67 10.92 -0.59
CA TYR A 359 1.49 12.19 -1.28
C TYR A 359 0.54 12.08 -2.48
N HIS A 360 0.59 11.00 -3.26
CA HIS A 360 -0.40 10.79 -4.33
C HIS A 360 -1.83 10.69 -3.80
N TYR A 361 -2.01 10.01 -2.65
CA TYR A 361 -3.34 9.91 -2.05
C TYR A 361 -3.87 11.27 -1.60
N LEU A 362 -3.03 12.07 -0.92
CA LEU A 362 -3.42 13.41 -0.47
C LEU A 362 -3.66 14.35 -1.65
N ASP A 363 -2.79 14.32 -2.67
CA ASP A 363 -2.94 15.14 -3.86
C ASP A 363 -4.19 14.78 -4.65
N ASN A 364 -4.52 13.50 -4.79
CA ASN A 364 -5.73 13.07 -5.47
C ASN A 364 -7.02 13.53 -4.78
N ALA A 365 -6.95 13.93 -3.51
CA ALA A 365 -8.06 14.51 -2.74
C ALA A 365 -8.21 16.03 -2.88
N ARG A 366 -7.29 16.73 -3.57
CA ARG A 366 -7.21 18.21 -3.58
C ARG A 366 -8.49 18.91 -4.03
N ASP A 367 -9.26 18.28 -4.93
CA ASP A 367 -10.53 18.83 -5.45
C ASP A 367 -11.76 18.41 -4.64
N GLY A 368 -11.56 17.89 -3.42
CA GLY A 368 -12.63 17.43 -2.54
C GLY A 368 -13.29 16.11 -2.98
N LYS A 369 -12.75 15.45 -4.02
CA LYS A 369 -13.21 14.11 -4.42
C LYS A 369 -12.71 13.06 -3.42
N ARG A 370 -13.38 11.91 -3.37
CA ARG A 370 -12.89 10.76 -2.62
C ARG A 370 -11.66 10.18 -3.33
N PRO A 371 -10.47 10.23 -2.70
CA PRO A 371 -9.22 9.87 -3.36
C PRO A 371 -9.08 8.37 -3.56
N LEU A 372 -8.25 8.01 -4.53
CA LEU A 372 -7.80 6.65 -4.80
C LEU A 372 -6.35 6.69 -5.30
N THR A 373 -5.54 5.79 -4.80
CA THR A 373 -4.25 5.40 -5.39
C THR A 373 -4.32 3.93 -5.79
N PHE A 374 -3.54 3.54 -6.77
CA PHE A 374 -3.36 2.14 -7.12
C PHE A 374 -1.87 1.85 -7.03
N SER A 375 -1.44 1.22 -5.92
CA SER A 375 -0.03 1.12 -5.57
C SER A 375 0.25 -0.08 -4.67
N ARG A 376 1.52 -0.33 -4.34
CA ARG A 376 1.97 -1.48 -3.55
C ARG A 376 1.93 -1.19 -2.05
N TYR A 377 1.95 -2.25 -1.24
CA TYR A 377 2.05 -2.17 0.22
C TYR A 377 3.45 -1.69 0.66
N ALA A 378 3.49 -0.68 1.51
CA ALA A 378 4.71 -0.05 2.00
C ALA A 378 4.86 -0.09 3.55
N GLY A 379 4.36 -1.14 4.18
CA GLY A 379 4.41 -1.30 5.63
C GLY A 379 3.13 -0.92 6.38
N PRO A 380 3.09 -1.09 7.71
CA PRO A 380 1.96 -0.74 8.54
C PRO A 380 1.53 0.71 8.34
N GLY A 381 0.22 0.97 8.33
CA GLY A 381 -0.33 2.28 8.01
C GLY A 381 -0.71 2.49 6.53
N SER A 382 -0.26 1.62 5.61
CA SER A 382 -0.60 1.69 4.18
C SER A 382 -2.10 1.54 3.89
N HIS A 383 -2.88 0.96 4.81
CA HIS A 383 -4.34 0.85 4.68
C HIS A 383 -5.05 2.19 4.53
N ARG A 384 -4.39 3.29 4.88
CA ARG A 384 -4.90 4.66 4.68
C ARG A 384 -4.89 5.11 3.23
N TYR A 385 -4.16 4.41 2.36
CA TYR A 385 -3.91 4.79 0.96
C TYR A 385 -4.33 3.67 -0.02
N PRO A 386 -5.62 3.27 -0.02
CA PRO A 386 -6.07 2.22 -0.94
C PRO A 386 -6.07 2.70 -2.39
N VAL A 387 -5.91 1.78 -3.33
CA VAL A 387 -5.99 0.33 -3.35
C VAL A 387 -4.59 -0.27 -3.47
N GLY A 388 -4.40 -1.46 -2.88
CA GLY A 388 -3.16 -2.22 -3.03
C GLY A 388 -3.06 -2.93 -4.38
N PHE A 389 -1.88 -2.90 -5.00
CA PHE A 389 -1.49 -3.70 -6.15
C PHE A 389 -0.51 -4.78 -5.69
N SER A 390 -0.85 -6.06 -5.91
CA SER A 390 -0.05 -7.17 -5.37
C SER A 390 1.21 -7.48 -6.19
N GLY A 391 1.29 -7.05 -7.45
CA GLY A 391 2.44 -7.30 -8.31
C GLY A 391 2.25 -8.44 -9.31
N ASP A 392 3.31 -8.73 -10.06
CA ASP A 392 3.34 -9.57 -11.25
C ASP A 392 3.49 -11.06 -10.90
N SER A 393 2.41 -11.70 -10.48
CA SER A 393 2.41 -13.12 -10.11
C SER A 393 2.53 -14.07 -11.32
N ILE A 394 3.09 -15.26 -11.07
CA ILE A 394 3.20 -16.32 -12.08
C ILE A 394 1.85 -16.99 -12.32
N VAL A 395 1.58 -17.41 -13.57
CA VAL A 395 0.31 -18.06 -13.99
C VAL A 395 0.37 -19.57 -13.72
N THR A 396 0.14 -19.96 -12.46
CA THR A 396 0.15 -21.35 -12.00
C THR A 396 -0.96 -21.63 -10.98
N TRP A 397 -1.26 -22.92 -10.76
CA TRP A 397 -2.16 -23.35 -9.69
C TRP A 397 -1.60 -23.05 -8.31
N GLU A 398 -0.29 -23.13 -8.14
CA GLU A 398 0.42 -22.82 -6.90
C GLU A 398 0.19 -21.35 -6.51
N SER A 399 0.32 -20.43 -7.46
CA SER A 399 0.04 -19.02 -7.26
C SER A 399 -1.44 -18.78 -6.91
N LEU A 400 -2.39 -19.41 -7.65
CA LEU A 400 -3.81 -19.30 -7.36
C LEU A 400 -4.13 -19.81 -5.95
N ASN A 401 -3.57 -20.95 -5.54
CA ASN A 401 -3.82 -21.54 -4.22
C ASN A 401 -3.34 -20.63 -3.07
N PHE A 402 -2.31 -19.85 -3.29
CA PHE A 402 -1.80 -18.90 -2.30
C PHE A 402 -2.66 -17.63 -2.16
N GLN A 403 -3.35 -17.18 -3.22
CA GLN A 403 -4.09 -15.91 -3.23
C GLN A 403 -5.15 -15.77 -2.10
N PRO A 404 -5.98 -16.79 -1.76
CA PRO A 404 -6.93 -16.68 -0.66
C PRO A 404 -6.26 -16.46 0.70
N TYR A 405 -5.14 -17.15 0.95
CA TYR A 405 -4.35 -16.98 2.17
C TYR A 405 -3.74 -15.58 2.23
N PHE A 406 -3.05 -15.15 1.19
CA PHE A 406 -2.46 -13.82 1.08
C PHE A 406 -3.48 -12.70 1.28
N THR A 407 -4.67 -12.83 0.67
CA THR A 407 -5.74 -11.82 0.81
C THR A 407 -6.30 -11.78 2.23
N SER A 408 -6.52 -12.94 2.85
CA SER A 408 -7.11 -12.99 4.20
C SER A 408 -6.14 -12.50 5.27
N THR A 409 -4.86 -12.89 5.22
CA THR A 409 -3.85 -12.47 6.19
C THR A 409 -3.53 -10.98 6.13
N ALA A 410 -3.68 -10.34 4.97
CA ALA A 410 -3.53 -8.90 4.83
C ALA A 410 -4.49 -8.11 5.76
N SER A 411 -5.65 -8.69 6.08
CA SER A 411 -6.59 -8.11 7.04
C SER A 411 -6.04 -8.06 8.47
N ASN A 412 -5.05 -8.91 8.81
CA ASN A 412 -4.39 -8.92 10.12
C ASN A 412 -3.49 -7.70 10.36
N ILE A 413 -3.25 -6.88 9.34
CA ILE A 413 -2.57 -5.57 9.40
C ILE A 413 -3.46 -4.46 8.83
N GLY A 414 -4.77 -4.71 8.76
CA GLY A 414 -5.76 -3.75 8.29
C GLY A 414 -5.73 -3.47 6.78
N TYR A 415 -4.93 -4.18 5.98
CA TYR A 415 -4.74 -3.93 4.56
C TYR A 415 -5.64 -4.83 3.70
N GLY A 416 -6.95 -4.54 3.70
CA GLY A 416 -7.97 -5.38 3.07
C GLY A 416 -8.30 -5.07 1.60
N TRP A 417 -7.85 -3.94 1.04
CA TRP A 417 -8.19 -3.50 -0.32
C TRP A 417 -7.14 -3.90 -1.34
N TRP A 418 -6.94 -5.21 -1.55
CA TRP A 418 -6.03 -5.75 -2.56
C TRP A 418 -6.67 -5.83 -3.95
N SER A 419 -5.90 -5.40 -4.95
CA SER A 419 -6.10 -5.70 -6.37
C SER A 419 -5.02 -6.68 -6.82
N HIS A 420 -5.40 -7.94 -6.97
CA HIS A 420 -4.53 -8.96 -7.51
C HIS A 420 -4.58 -8.95 -9.04
N ASP A 421 -3.58 -9.54 -9.69
CA ASP A 421 -3.63 -9.87 -11.09
C ASP A 421 -4.54 -11.10 -11.27
N ILE A 422 -5.84 -10.87 -11.49
CA ILE A 422 -6.80 -11.95 -11.66
C ILE A 422 -6.51 -12.69 -12.95
N GLY A 423 -6.08 -13.95 -12.80
CA GLY A 423 -5.59 -14.80 -13.89
C GLY A 423 -4.06 -14.91 -13.95
N GLY A 424 -3.33 -14.20 -13.09
CA GLY A 424 -1.87 -14.11 -13.09
C GLY A 424 -1.32 -13.24 -14.22
N HIS A 425 -0.12 -12.71 -14.06
CA HIS A 425 0.47 -11.76 -14.98
C HIS A 425 1.34 -12.40 -16.07
N MET A 426 2.35 -13.16 -15.69
CA MET A 426 3.40 -13.62 -16.61
C MET A 426 3.82 -15.06 -16.38
N LEU A 427 4.62 -15.58 -17.31
CA LEU A 427 5.19 -16.94 -17.24
C LEU A 427 4.11 -18.01 -17.03
N GLY A 428 4.50 -19.18 -16.48
CA GLY A 428 3.56 -20.26 -16.26
C GLY A 428 3.01 -20.87 -17.54
N TYR A 429 1.73 -21.18 -17.56
CA TYR A 429 1.12 -21.89 -18.69
C TYR A 429 -0.36 -21.51 -18.87
N ARG A 430 -0.87 -21.71 -20.09
CA ARG A 430 -2.29 -21.55 -20.37
C ARG A 430 -3.05 -22.80 -19.94
N ASP A 431 -3.97 -22.61 -19.00
CA ASP A 431 -4.92 -23.61 -18.53
C ASP A 431 -6.30 -22.95 -18.42
N ASN A 432 -7.28 -23.52 -19.11
CA ASN A 432 -8.64 -22.95 -19.14
C ASN A 432 -9.34 -23.06 -17.78
N GLU A 433 -9.13 -24.15 -17.03
CA GLU A 433 -9.71 -24.32 -15.71
C GLU A 433 -9.03 -23.38 -14.70
N LEU A 434 -7.71 -23.27 -14.71
CA LEU A 434 -6.97 -22.32 -13.88
C LEU A 434 -7.49 -20.88 -14.10
N ALA A 435 -7.62 -20.46 -15.35
CA ALA A 435 -8.14 -19.13 -15.67
C ALA A 435 -9.56 -18.93 -15.13
N LEU A 436 -10.44 -19.91 -15.30
CA LEU A 436 -11.81 -19.87 -14.75
C LEU A 436 -11.82 -19.75 -13.24
N ARG A 437 -11.05 -20.61 -12.53
CA ARG A 437 -10.99 -20.59 -11.06
C ARG A 437 -10.43 -19.27 -10.55
N TRP A 438 -9.46 -18.69 -11.24
CA TRP A 438 -8.91 -17.38 -10.86
C TRP A 438 -9.94 -16.26 -11.04
N VAL A 439 -10.72 -16.27 -12.13
CA VAL A 439 -11.83 -15.32 -12.31
C VAL A 439 -12.89 -15.50 -11.22
N GLN A 440 -13.22 -16.74 -10.84
CA GLN A 440 -14.12 -17.01 -9.73
C GLN A 440 -13.59 -16.46 -8.40
N LEU A 441 -12.28 -16.60 -8.11
CA LEU A 441 -11.65 -15.94 -6.96
C LEU A 441 -11.75 -14.42 -7.07
N GLY A 442 -11.56 -13.87 -8.28
CA GLY A 442 -11.65 -12.42 -8.54
C GLY A 442 -12.98 -11.81 -8.10
N VAL A 443 -14.07 -12.54 -8.26
CA VAL A 443 -15.42 -12.11 -7.80
C VAL A 443 -15.51 -11.94 -6.28
N PHE A 444 -14.78 -12.74 -5.53
CA PHE A 444 -14.72 -12.67 -4.07
C PHE A 444 -13.54 -11.84 -3.57
N SER A 445 -12.72 -11.33 -4.49
CA SER A 445 -11.60 -10.43 -4.15
C SER A 445 -12.10 -9.00 -3.90
N PRO A 446 -11.40 -8.21 -3.09
CA PRO A 446 -11.80 -6.84 -2.79
C PRO A 446 -11.93 -5.97 -4.04
N ILE A 447 -11.01 -6.13 -5.00
CA ILE A 447 -11.03 -5.47 -6.32
C ILE A 447 -10.94 -6.53 -7.40
N ASN A 448 -11.90 -6.54 -8.31
CA ASN A 448 -11.91 -7.47 -9.44
C ASN A 448 -11.24 -6.83 -10.66
N ARG A 449 -9.92 -7.00 -10.78
CA ARG A 449 -9.11 -6.50 -11.89
C ARG A 449 -8.52 -7.65 -12.69
N LEU A 450 -9.04 -7.87 -13.90
CA LEU A 450 -8.40 -8.77 -14.86
C LEU A 450 -7.10 -8.13 -15.34
N HIS A 451 -5.99 -8.87 -15.25
CA HIS A 451 -4.69 -8.38 -15.72
C HIS A 451 -3.87 -9.51 -16.35
N SER A 452 -2.98 -9.16 -17.28
CA SER A 452 -2.05 -10.08 -17.92
C SER A 452 -0.91 -9.34 -18.60
N SER A 453 0.15 -10.08 -18.93
CA SER A 453 1.23 -9.59 -19.79
C SER A 453 0.79 -9.46 -21.26
N LYS A 454 1.70 -8.94 -22.10
CA LYS A 454 1.50 -8.77 -23.54
C LYS A 454 1.48 -10.09 -24.34
N ASN A 455 1.79 -11.22 -23.71
CA ASN A 455 1.72 -12.51 -24.37
C ASN A 455 0.29 -12.82 -24.81
N GLU A 456 0.09 -13.12 -26.09
CA GLU A 456 -1.23 -13.39 -26.69
C GLU A 456 -1.96 -14.56 -26.02
N PHE A 457 -1.23 -15.57 -25.54
CA PHE A 457 -1.82 -16.70 -24.81
C PHE A 457 -2.31 -16.35 -23.41
N MET A 458 -1.95 -15.19 -22.88
CA MET A 458 -2.32 -14.76 -21.51
C MET A 458 -3.54 -13.84 -21.48
N GLY A 459 -4.20 -13.60 -22.61
CA GLY A 459 -5.44 -12.83 -22.68
C GLY A 459 -6.50 -13.35 -21.71
N LYS A 460 -7.27 -12.44 -21.11
CA LYS A 460 -8.32 -12.76 -20.12
C LYS A 460 -9.72 -12.48 -20.64
N GLU A 461 -9.83 -12.13 -21.93
CA GLU A 461 -11.10 -11.89 -22.57
C GLU A 461 -11.92 -13.20 -22.65
N PRO A 462 -13.17 -13.26 -22.14
CA PRO A 462 -13.95 -14.49 -22.07
C PRO A 462 -14.13 -15.20 -23.41
N TRP A 463 -14.17 -14.46 -24.51
CA TRP A 463 -14.32 -15.02 -25.85
C TRP A 463 -13.05 -15.67 -26.45
N GLN A 464 -11.91 -15.59 -25.74
CA GLN A 464 -10.68 -16.30 -26.09
C GLN A 464 -10.61 -17.71 -25.47
N PHE A 465 -11.61 -18.09 -24.69
CA PHE A 465 -11.73 -19.41 -24.06
C PHE A 465 -12.81 -20.25 -24.69
N PRO A 466 -12.81 -21.59 -24.50
CA PRO A 466 -13.93 -22.43 -24.89
C PRO A 466 -15.27 -21.88 -24.39
N MET A 467 -16.34 -22.08 -25.13
CA MET A 467 -17.65 -21.46 -24.91
C MET A 467 -18.14 -21.67 -23.47
N GLU A 468 -18.04 -22.88 -22.93
CA GLU A 468 -18.46 -23.23 -21.57
C GLU A 468 -17.68 -22.48 -20.51
N ILE A 469 -16.40 -22.23 -20.71
CA ILE A 469 -15.55 -21.43 -19.81
C ILE A 469 -15.91 -19.95 -19.91
N GLY A 470 -16.01 -19.44 -21.13
CA GLY A 470 -16.34 -18.04 -21.39
C GLY A 470 -17.71 -17.63 -20.83
N GLU A 471 -18.72 -18.49 -20.92
CA GLU A 471 -20.05 -18.22 -20.35
C GLU A 471 -20.04 -18.16 -18.82
N VAL A 472 -19.26 -19.01 -18.16
CA VAL A 472 -19.09 -18.94 -16.70
C VAL A 472 -18.35 -17.66 -16.31
N MET A 473 -17.27 -17.28 -17.01
CA MET A 473 -16.57 -16.01 -16.76
C MET A 473 -17.50 -14.80 -16.88
N LYS A 474 -18.39 -14.78 -17.87
CA LYS A 474 -19.41 -13.72 -18.03
C LYS A 474 -20.39 -13.69 -16.86
N ALA A 475 -20.96 -14.85 -16.50
CA ALA A 475 -21.93 -14.98 -15.41
C ALA A 475 -21.35 -14.51 -14.06
N VAL A 476 -20.10 -14.86 -13.79
CA VAL A 476 -19.39 -14.48 -12.59
C VAL A 476 -19.14 -12.97 -12.56
N SER A 477 -18.70 -12.38 -13.65
CA SER A 477 -18.49 -10.93 -13.79
C SER A 477 -19.78 -10.12 -13.55
N TYR A 478 -20.91 -10.60 -14.06
CA TYR A 478 -22.22 -9.99 -13.83
C TYR A 478 -22.65 -10.05 -12.36
N THR A 479 -22.38 -11.16 -11.68
CA THR A 479 -22.76 -11.37 -10.28
C THR A 479 -22.03 -10.40 -9.33
N HIS A 480 -20.76 -10.07 -9.62
CA HIS A 480 -19.97 -9.15 -8.82
C HIS A 480 -20.51 -7.71 -8.82
N LEU A 481 -21.19 -7.28 -9.88
CA LEU A 481 -21.68 -5.92 -10.06
C LEU A 481 -23.06 -5.64 -9.44
N ARG A 482 -23.69 -6.63 -8.85
CA ARG A 482 -24.97 -6.49 -8.15
C ARG A 482 -24.76 -6.38 -6.63
#